data_489a2ff02d58295f13aec5eeaa8299bc
#
_entry.id   489a2ff02d58295f13aec5eeaa8299bc
#
_cell.length_a   1.000
_cell.length_b   1.000
_cell.length_c   1.000
_cell.angle_alpha   90.00
_cell.angle_beta   90.00
_cell.angle_gamma   90.00
#
_symmetry.space_group_name_H-M   'P 1'
#
loop_
_entity.id
_entity.type
_entity.pdbx_description
1 polymer ?
#
loop_
_entity_poly.entity_id
_entity_poly.type
_entity_poly.pdbx_seq_one_letter_code
_entity_poly.pdbx_strand_id
1 'polypeptide(L)'
;MIELRGKAVADAHKAILQEKVAAVGDSVITMAVLLVGEDHGAHMYATFMEKTAKNFGYGFVLKQLPETATQDEVVTALQELNNDAAVHGILPLMPMPKHIDTEALIDMLDPKKDIDGLTTYNIGLVTAGKGGFAPCTAKACLAILDHYDIPLEGKHVVVVGRSQVIGKPVALMVLERHATVSICHSRTADLANHVQQADIVIAAAGRAHMITANMVKAGAVVIDVGINELDGKTVGDVDYEAVSTVASAITPVPGGVGSVTTTMMLEAVYEAYHARNVNR
;
A
#
# COMPACT_ATOMS: atom_id res chain seq x y z
N MET A 1 14.25 22.05 3.00
CA MET A 1 13.68 20.71 2.81
C MET A 1 12.35 20.60 3.57
N ILE A 2 11.33 20.05 2.95
CA ILE A 2 10.01 19.80 3.55
C ILE A 2 9.99 18.33 4.00
N GLU A 3 9.64 18.08 5.27
CA GLU A 3 9.43 16.72 5.74
C GLU A 3 7.99 16.28 5.44
N LEU A 4 7.83 15.27 4.57
CA LEU A 4 6.54 14.76 4.10
C LEU A 4 5.95 13.76 5.11
N ARG A 5 5.42 14.25 6.24
CA ARG A 5 4.88 13.42 7.31
C ARG A 5 3.54 12.80 6.92
N GLY A 6 3.46 11.48 6.98
CA GLY A 6 2.25 10.72 6.67
C GLY A 6 1.09 10.97 7.64
N LYS A 7 1.37 11.36 8.89
CA LYS A 7 0.29 11.60 9.87
C LYS A 7 -0.69 12.69 9.41
N ALA A 8 -0.22 13.81 8.89
CA ALA A 8 -1.09 14.89 8.41
C ALA A 8 -1.98 14.40 7.24
N VAL A 9 -1.40 13.62 6.33
CA VAL A 9 -2.12 13.01 5.21
C VAL A 9 -3.20 12.04 5.72
N ALA A 10 -2.81 11.11 6.60
CA ALA A 10 -3.74 10.16 7.19
C ALA A 10 -4.89 10.82 7.95
N ASP A 11 -4.62 11.87 8.71
CA ASP A 11 -5.63 12.60 9.47
C ASP A 11 -6.63 13.32 8.53
N ALA A 12 -6.16 13.93 7.44
CA ALA A 12 -7.02 14.57 6.44
C ALA A 12 -7.95 13.55 5.75
N HIS A 13 -7.40 12.42 5.30
CA HIS A 13 -8.17 11.35 4.69
C HIS A 13 -9.17 10.72 5.66
N LYS A 14 -8.78 10.51 6.92
CA LYS A 14 -9.69 9.98 7.96
C LYS A 14 -10.86 10.89 8.20
N ALA A 15 -10.66 12.20 8.23
CA ALA A 15 -11.76 13.16 8.43
C ALA A 15 -12.81 13.04 7.31
N ILE A 16 -12.35 13.01 6.06
CA ILE A 16 -13.25 12.83 4.90
C ILE A 16 -13.97 11.47 4.96
N LEU A 17 -13.22 10.40 5.30
CA LEU A 17 -13.79 9.06 5.37
C LEU A 17 -14.83 8.94 6.51
N GLN A 18 -14.60 9.60 7.66
CA GLN A 18 -15.57 9.64 8.77
C GLN A 18 -16.91 10.25 8.36
N GLU A 19 -16.88 11.33 7.60
CA GLU A 19 -18.10 11.95 7.06
C GLU A 19 -18.84 10.97 6.11
N LYS A 20 -18.10 10.30 5.22
CA LYS A 20 -18.67 9.31 4.31
C LYS A 20 -19.28 8.12 5.04
N VAL A 21 -18.62 7.61 6.07
CA VAL A 21 -19.11 6.48 6.89
C VAL A 21 -20.33 6.90 7.70
N ALA A 22 -20.34 8.09 8.26
CA ALA A 22 -21.52 8.61 8.98
C ALA A 22 -22.76 8.73 8.07
N ALA A 23 -22.58 9.01 6.80
CA ALA A 23 -23.66 9.09 5.81
C ALA A 23 -24.25 7.71 5.42
N VAL A 24 -23.60 6.60 5.78
CA VAL A 24 -24.10 5.23 5.50
C VAL A 24 -25.30 4.87 6.39
N GLY A 25 -25.50 5.55 7.52
CA GLY A 25 -26.58 5.27 8.47
C GLY A 25 -26.34 4.02 9.30
N ASP A 26 -27.36 3.19 9.48
CA ASP A 26 -27.30 2.00 10.35
C ASP A 26 -26.55 0.80 9.75
N SER A 27 -26.09 0.88 8.51
CA SER A 27 -25.35 -0.21 7.86
C SER A 27 -23.93 -0.30 8.40
N VAL A 28 -23.49 -1.51 8.68
CA VAL A 28 -22.14 -1.77 9.19
C VAL A 28 -21.22 -2.15 8.04
N ILE A 29 -20.20 -1.33 7.77
CA ILE A 29 -19.15 -1.64 6.82
C ILE A 29 -18.18 -2.63 7.49
N THR A 30 -17.97 -3.80 6.92
CA THR A 30 -17.17 -4.86 7.55
C THR A 30 -15.95 -5.20 6.73
N MET A 31 -14.80 -5.22 7.41
CA MET A 31 -13.52 -5.71 6.92
C MET A 31 -13.27 -7.11 7.44
N ALA A 32 -12.76 -8.01 6.59
CA ALA A 32 -12.24 -9.30 6.99
C ALA A 32 -10.74 -9.38 6.78
N VAL A 33 -10.06 -10.06 7.69
CA VAL A 33 -8.65 -10.42 7.59
C VAL A 33 -8.54 -11.94 7.55
N LEU A 34 -7.82 -12.47 6.55
CA LEU A 34 -7.44 -13.88 6.47
C LEU A 34 -5.98 -14.01 6.94
N LEU A 35 -5.78 -14.68 8.06
CA LEU A 35 -4.48 -14.91 8.68
C LEU A 35 -4.20 -16.41 8.72
N VAL A 36 -3.08 -16.85 8.13
CA VAL A 36 -2.67 -18.25 8.10
C VAL A 36 -1.27 -18.36 8.69
N GLY A 37 -1.12 -19.21 9.69
CA GLY A 37 0.16 -19.46 10.35
C GLY A 37 0.40 -18.61 11.59
N GLU A 38 1.65 -18.64 12.07
CA GLU A 38 2.07 -18.08 13.36
C GLU A 38 3.09 -16.93 13.21
N ASP A 39 3.16 -16.28 12.03
CA ASP A 39 4.06 -15.15 11.85
C ASP A 39 3.71 -14.00 12.80
N HIS A 40 4.66 -13.63 13.65
CA HIS A 40 4.46 -12.62 14.70
C HIS A 40 4.05 -11.24 14.13
N GLY A 41 4.66 -10.85 13.01
CA GLY A 41 4.36 -9.57 12.35
C GLY A 41 2.94 -9.54 11.81
N ALA A 42 2.49 -10.64 11.17
CA ALA A 42 1.13 -10.77 10.65
C ALA A 42 0.10 -10.73 11.79
N HIS A 43 0.35 -11.40 12.92
CA HIS A 43 -0.53 -11.35 14.10
C HIS A 43 -0.63 -9.94 14.70
N MET A 44 0.52 -9.25 14.86
CA MET A 44 0.52 -7.87 15.33
C MET A 44 -0.25 -6.95 14.37
N TYR A 45 -0.08 -7.15 13.07
CA TYR A 45 -0.77 -6.34 12.07
C TYR A 45 -2.28 -6.63 12.07
N ALA A 46 -2.72 -7.88 12.18
CA ALA A 46 -4.13 -8.25 12.32
C ALA A 46 -4.77 -7.57 13.53
N THR A 47 -4.12 -7.64 14.70
CA THR A 47 -4.57 -6.98 15.94
C THR A 47 -4.67 -5.46 15.78
N PHE A 48 -3.68 -4.86 15.14
CA PHE A 48 -3.66 -3.42 14.84
C PHE A 48 -4.82 -3.03 13.90
N MET A 49 -5.07 -3.84 12.85
CA MET A 49 -6.16 -3.60 11.92
C MET A 49 -7.53 -3.77 12.57
N GLU A 50 -7.70 -4.78 13.42
CA GLU A 50 -8.92 -4.96 14.20
C GLU A 50 -9.25 -3.72 15.04
N LYS A 51 -8.27 -3.27 15.85
CA LYS A 51 -8.42 -2.07 16.68
C LYS A 51 -8.74 -0.84 15.83
N THR A 52 -8.06 -0.69 14.72
CA THR A 52 -8.24 0.47 13.84
C THR A 52 -9.61 0.46 13.17
N ALA A 53 -10.04 -0.67 12.62
CA ALA A 53 -11.37 -0.83 12.01
C ALA A 53 -12.49 -0.56 13.03
N LYS A 54 -12.41 -1.15 14.22
CA LYS A 54 -13.39 -0.93 15.30
C LYS A 54 -13.45 0.51 15.77
N ASN A 55 -12.30 1.17 15.94
CA ASN A 55 -12.24 2.59 16.31
C ASN A 55 -12.84 3.49 15.24
N PHE A 56 -12.89 3.03 13.99
CA PHE A 56 -13.49 3.74 12.87
C PHE A 56 -14.98 3.43 12.68
N GLY A 57 -15.54 2.54 13.51
CA GLY A 57 -16.94 2.11 13.43
C GLY A 57 -17.21 0.98 12.45
N TYR A 58 -16.15 0.34 11.94
CA TYR A 58 -16.29 -0.82 11.05
C TYR A 58 -16.48 -2.13 11.84
N GLY A 59 -17.27 -3.05 11.26
CA GLY A 59 -17.24 -4.45 11.62
C GLY A 59 -15.91 -5.08 11.25
N PHE A 60 -15.47 -6.08 12.02
CA PHE A 60 -14.22 -6.78 11.76
C PHE A 60 -14.39 -8.28 11.94
N VAL A 61 -13.91 -9.04 10.97
CA VAL A 61 -13.88 -10.52 10.98
C VAL A 61 -12.44 -10.97 10.88
N LEU A 62 -11.92 -11.70 11.86
CA LEU A 62 -10.65 -12.39 11.78
C LEU A 62 -10.88 -13.87 11.44
N LYS A 63 -10.49 -14.30 10.25
CA LYS A 63 -10.44 -15.69 9.83
C LYS A 63 -9.02 -16.19 10.00
N GLN A 64 -8.75 -16.89 11.10
CA GLN A 64 -7.43 -17.40 11.43
C GLN A 64 -7.37 -18.91 11.21
N LEU A 65 -6.30 -19.38 10.56
CA LEU A 65 -5.98 -20.79 10.38
C LEU A 65 -4.58 -21.09 10.92
N PRO A 66 -4.34 -22.32 11.41
CA PRO A 66 -3.04 -22.71 11.94
C PRO A 66 -1.98 -22.83 10.84
N GLU A 67 -0.70 -22.84 11.23
CA GLU A 67 0.45 -23.06 10.33
C GLU A 67 0.33 -24.36 9.52
N THR A 68 -0.36 -25.36 10.05
CA THR A 68 -0.56 -26.67 9.43
C THR A 68 -1.76 -26.76 8.50
N ALA A 69 -2.50 -25.67 8.32
CA ALA A 69 -3.67 -25.65 7.43
C ALA A 69 -3.29 -26.04 6.01
N THR A 70 -4.07 -26.90 5.40
CA THR A 70 -3.90 -27.32 4.01
C THR A 70 -4.35 -26.22 3.04
N GLN A 71 -3.90 -26.30 1.78
CA GLN A 71 -4.35 -25.38 0.72
C GLN A 71 -5.88 -25.37 0.62
N ASP A 72 -6.54 -26.53 0.67
CA ASP A 72 -8.00 -26.66 0.54
C ASP A 72 -8.75 -26.00 1.71
N GLU A 73 -8.20 -26.09 2.93
CA GLU A 73 -8.77 -25.42 4.11
C GLU A 73 -8.66 -23.90 3.99
N VAL A 74 -7.53 -23.39 3.48
CA VAL A 74 -7.33 -21.95 3.27
C VAL A 74 -8.25 -21.44 2.15
N VAL A 75 -8.37 -22.18 1.04
CA VAL A 75 -9.29 -21.88 -0.05
C VAL A 75 -10.74 -21.86 0.45
N THR A 76 -11.14 -22.85 1.25
CA THR A 76 -12.48 -22.90 1.83
C THR A 76 -12.77 -21.67 2.69
N ALA A 77 -11.81 -21.30 3.56
CA ALA A 77 -11.93 -20.11 4.40
C ALA A 77 -12.05 -18.82 3.58
N LEU A 78 -11.29 -18.68 2.50
CA LEU A 78 -11.41 -17.55 1.59
C LEU A 78 -12.76 -17.51 0.88
N GLN A 79 -13.26 -18.67 0.43
CA GLN A 79 -14.57 -18.77 -0.23
C GLN A 79 -15.73 -18.43 0.71
N GLU A 80 -15.64 -18.80 1.99
CA GLU A 80 -16.60 -18.37 3.00
C GLU A 80 -16.64 -16.84 3.11
N LEU A 81 -15.48 -16.17 3.18
CA LEU A 81 -15.39 -14.72 3.21
C LEU A 81 -15.89 -14.07 1.91
N ASN A 82 -15.58 -14.64 0.75
CA ASN A 82 -16.08 -14.18 -0.54
C ASN A 82 -17.61 -14.22 -0.60
N ASN A 83 -18.22 -15.28 -0.09
CA ASN A 83 -19.68 -15.52 -0.14
C ASN A 83 -20.44 -14.81 0.96
N ASP A 84 -19.77 -14.35 2.03
CA ASP A 84 -20.43 -13.61 3.10
C ASP A 84 -20.83 -12.21 2.63
N ALA A 85 -22.13 -11.98 2.51
CA ALA A 85 -22.68 -10.69 2.08
C ALA A 85 -22.40 -9.55 3.07
N ALA A 86 -22.14 -9.87 4.34
CA ALA A 86 -21.81 -8.88 5.37
C ALA A 86 -20.35 -8.43 5.31
N VAL A 87 -19.46 -9.18 4.63
CA VAL A 87 -18.05 -8.82 4.42
C VAL A 87 -17.92 -7.99 3.15
N HIS A 88 -17.35 -6.81 3.25
CA HIS A 88 -17.21 -5.86 2.14
C HIS A 88 -15.78 -5.82 1.59
N GLY A 89 -14.76 -5.97 2.43
CA GLY A 89 -13.36 -6.01 2.02
C GLY A 89 -12.63 -7.16 2.71
N ILE A 90 -11.73 -7.81 2.00
CA ILE A 90 -10.92 -8.93 2.49
C ILE A 90 -9.45 -8.59 2.32
N LEU A 91 -8.68 -8.78 3.39
CA LEU A 91 -7.23 -8.62 3.42
C LEU A 91 -6.57 -9.95 3.77
N PRO A 92 -6.02 -10.69 2.81
CA PRO A 92 -5.12 -11.80 3.09
C PRO A 92 -3.79 -11.27 3.63
N LEU A 93 -3.35 -11.73 4.79
CA LEU A 93 -2.07 -11.31 5.35
C LEU A 93 -0.91 -12.18 4.87
N MET A 94 0.21 -11.50 4.60
CA MET A 94 1.48 -12.13 4.22
C MET A 94 2.53 -11.92 5.32
N PRO A 95 3.50 -12.83 5.48
CA PRO A 95 3.64 -14.06 4.70
C PRO A 95 2.68 -15.17 5.13
N MET A 96 2.32 -16.04 4.21
CA MET A 96 1.66 -17.30 4.50
C MET A 96 2.69 -18.45 4.59
N PRO A 97 2.36 -19.60 5.21
CA PRO A 97 3.22 -20.78 5.24
C PRO A 97 3.67 -21.20 3.83
N LYS A 98 4.92 -21.63 3.68
CA LYS A 98 5.55 -21.90 2.38
C LYS A 98 4.85 -22.97 1.51
N HIS A 99 4.06 -23.84 2.11
CA HIS A 99 3.32 -24.89 1.41
C HIS A 99 1.99 -24.38 0.81
N ILE A 100 1.60 -23.16 1.12
CA ILE A 100 0.42 -22.51 0.54
C ILE A 100 0.81 -21.82 -0.76
N ASP A 101 0.15 -22.19 -1.85
CA ASP A 101 0.22 -21.46 -3.12
C ASP A 101 -0.58 -20.16 -3.01
N THR A 102 0.15 -19.10 -2.64
CA THR A 102 -0.46 -17.79 -2.40
C THR A 102 -0.90 -17.09 -3.69
N GLU A 103 -0.24 -17.35 -4.83
CA GLU A 103 -0.65 -16.77 -6.12
C GLU A 103 -2.02 -17.34 -6.54
N ALA A 104 -2.15 -18.65 -6.52
CA ALA A 104 -3.42 -19.30 -6.83
C ALA A 104 -4.54 -18.89 -5.86
N LEU A 105 -4.22 -18.74 -4.56
CA LEU A 105 -5.17 -18.31 -3.55
C LEU A 105 -5.67 -16.88 -3.79
N ILE A 106 -4.77 -15.96 -4.09
CA ILE A 106 -5.11 -14.55 -4.33
C ILE A 106 -6.01 -14.40 -5.55
N ASP A 107 -5.80 -15.17 -6.61
CA ASP A 107 -6.66 -15.11 -7.80
C ASP A 107 -8.06 -15.71 -7.56
N MET A 108 -8.30 -16.40 -6.43
CA MET A 108 -9.62 -16.83 -5.99
C MET A 108 -10.37 -15.79 -5.13
N LEU A 109 -9.70 -14.73 -4.70
CA LEU A 109 -10.31 -13.61 -3.99
C LEU A 109 -11.30 -12.88 -4.90
N ASP A 110 -12.53 -12.58 -4.38
CA ASP A 110 -13.48 -11.75 -5.12
C ASP A 110 -12.85 -10.37 -5.41
N PRO A 111 -12.60 -10.01 -6.68
CA PRO A 111 -11.97 -8.74 -7.03
C PRO A 111 -12.73 -7.51 -6.50
N LYS A 112 -14.02 -7.64 -6.19
CA LYS A 112 -14.83 -6.58 -5.60
C LYS A 112 -14.62 -6.42 -4.09
N LYS A 113 -13.95 -7.40 -3.46
CA LYS A 113 -13.58 -7.41 -2.04
C LYS A 113 -12.08 -7.33 -1.82
N ASP A 114 -11.30 -7.33 -2.88
CA ASP A 114 -9.84 -7.25 -2.90
C ASP A 114 -9.37 -5.82 -2.60
N ILE A 115 -9.39 -5.45 -1.34
CA ILE A 115 -9.13 -4.07 -0.89
C ILE A 115 -7.68 -3.62 -1.02
N ASP A 116 -6.76 -4.53 -1.27
CA ASP A 116 -5.34 -4.21 -1.50
C ASP A 116 -4.90 -4.45 -2.96
N GLY A 117 -5.85 -4.73 -3.86
CA GLY A 117 -5.62 -4.81 -5.30
C GLY A 117 -4.61 -5.89 -5.70
N LEU A 118 -4.66 -7.04 -5.02
CA LEU A 118 -3.68 -8.12 -5.19
C LEU A 118 -4.02 -9.05 -6.34
N THR A 119 -5.31 -9.14 -6.73
CA THR A 119 -5.77 -10.05 -7.78
C THR A 119 -5.27 -9.62 -9.15
N THR A 120 -5.00 -10.58 -10.02
CA THR A 120 -4.66 -10.33 -11.44
C THR A 120 -5.72 -9.47 -12.13
N TYR A 121 -7.00 -9.60 -11.73
CA TYR A 121 -8.09 -8.78 -12.26
C TYR A 121 -7.90 -7.29 -11.93
N ASN A 122 -7.69 -6.94 -10.65
CA ASN A 122 -7.48 -5.55 -10.24
C ASN A 122 -6.17 -4.97 -10.78
N ILE A 123 -5.09 -5.75 -10.78
CA ILE A 123 -3.83 -5.37 -11.43
C ILE A 123 -4.06 -5.02 -12.90
N GLY A 124 -4.87 -5.82 -13.62
CA GLY A 124 -5.25 -5.56 -15.00
C GLY A 124 -6.04 -4.27 -15.18
N LEU A 125 -7.00 -3.99 -14.30
CA LEU A 125 -7.78 -2.73 -14.33
C LEU A 125 -6.90 -1.51 -14.08
N VAL A 126 -6.02 -1.55 -13.07
CA VAL A 126 -5.07 -0.47 -12.76
C VAL A 126 -4.12 -0.25 -13.94
N THR A 127 -3.61 -1.33 -14.55
CA THR A 127 -2.72 -1.25 -15.71
C THR A 127 -3.41 -0.62 -16.93
N ALA A 128 -4.70 -0.86 -17.09
CA ALA A 128 -5.50 -0.35 -18.21
C ALA A 128 -6.09 1.05 -17.95
N GLY A 129 -5.83 1.67 -16.79
CA GLY A 129 -6.44 2.96 -16.41
C GLY A 129 -7.97 2.89 -16.26
N LYS A 130 -8.52 1.71 -15.92
CA LYS A 130 -9.98 1.47 -15.83
C LYS A 130 -10.52 1.45 -14.39
N GLY A 131 -9.77 2.01 -13.45
CA GLY A 131 -10.12 1.92 -12.03
C GLY A 131 -9.69 0.58 -11.44
N GLY A 132 -10.51 -0.01 -10.56
CA GLY A 132 -10.16 -1.17 -9.76
C GLY A 132 -9.46 -0.79 -8.45
N PHE A 133 -9.24 -1.79 -7.60
CA PHE A 133 -8.48 -1.57 -6.37
C PHE A 133 -6.99 -1.57 -6.70
N ALA A 134 -6.31 -0.50 -6.30
CA ALA A 134 -4.85 -0.41 -6.36
C ALA A 134 -4.27 -0.71 -4.98
N PRO A 135 -3.05 -1.28 -4.90
CA PRO A 135 -2.39 -1.54 -3.64
C PRO A 135 -2.32 -0.30 -2.74
N CYS A 136 -2.73 -0.46 -1.48
CA CYS A 136 -2.87 0.64 -0.54
C CYS A 136 -1.56 1.40 -0.30
N THR A 137 -0.42 0.73 -0.36
CA THR A 137 0.89 1.38 -0.25
C THR A 137 1.18 2.27 -1.46
N ALA A 138 0.81 1.85 -2.66
CA ALA A 138 0.95 2.70 -3.85
C ALA A 138 0.00 3.91 -3.78
N LYS A 139 -1.25 3.72 -3.36
CA LYS A 139 -2.20 4.82 -3.08
C LYS A 139 -1.64 5.79 -2.05
N ALA A 140 -1.01 5.30 -0.98
CA ALA A 140 -0.41 6.14 0.06
C ALA A 140 0.71 7.06 -0.48
N CYS A 141 1.52 6.59 -1.43
CA CYS A 141 2.53 7.43 -2.07
C CYS A 141 1.88 8.61 -2.81
N LEU A 142 0.82 8.35 -3.58
CA LEU A 142 0.12 9.40 -4.31
C LEU A 142 -0.61 10.36 -3.35
N ALA A 143 -1.24 9.83 -2.30
CA ALA A 143 -1.92 10.65 -1.29
C ALA A 143 -0.95 11.64 -0.60
N ILE A 144 0.30 11.23 -0.36
CA ILE A 144 1.35 12.12 0.14
C ILE A 144 1.67 13.20 -0.89
N LEU A 145 1.93 12.82 -2.15
CA LEU A 145 2.24 13.79 -3.19
C LEU A 145 1.11 14.81 -3.37
N ASP A 146 -0.14 14.37 -3.35
CA ASP A 146 -1.32 15.23 -3.49
C ASP A 146 -1.48 16.16 -2.29
N HIS A 147 -1.34 15.66 -1.06
CA HIS A 147 -1.50 16.46 0.15
C HIS A 147 -0.49 17.60 0.27
N TYR A 148 0.72 17.39 -0.26
CA TYR A 148 1.79 18.38 -0.23
C TYR A 148 1.90 19.17 -1.55
N ASP A 149 0.88 19.11 -2.41
CA ASP A 149 0.79 19.83 -3.68
C ASP A 149 2.01 19.60 -4.60
N ILE A 150 2.52 18.34 -4.63
CA ILE A 150 3.66 17.98 -5.48
C ILE A 150 3.14 17.52 -6.84
N PRO A 151 3.36 18.32 -7.91
CA PRO A 151 2.83 18.01 -9.23
C PRO A 151 3.56 16.83 -9.86
N LEU A 152 2.80 15.98 -10.57
CA LEU A 152 3.33 14.83 -11.33
C LEU A 152 3.44 15.12 -12.82
N GLU A 153 2.55 15.96 -13.37
CA GLU A 153 2.52 16.28 -14.79
C GLU A 153 3.86 16.87 -15.28
N GLY A 154 4.41 16.23 -16.31
CA GLY A 154 5.68 16.62 -16.92
C GLY A 154 6.92 16.30 -16.06
N LYS A 155 6.79 15.63 -14.92
CA LYS A 155 7.92 15.25 -14.06
C LYS A 155 8.50 13.90 -14.48
N HIS A 156 9.81 13.76 -14.32
CA HIS A 156 10.47 12.47 -14.40
C HIS A 156 10.46 11.81 -13.03
N VAL A 157 9.73 10.69 -12.93
CA VAL A 157 9.62 9.87 -11.72
C VAL A 157 10.47 8.60 -11.89
N VAL A 158 11.39 8.38 -10.98
CA VAL A 158 12.16 7.13 -10.91
C VAL A 158 11.66 6.28 -9.75
N VAL A 159 11.13 5.11 -10.07
CA VAL A 159 10.68 4.12 -9.09
C VAL A 159 11.77 3.06 -8.93
N VAL A 160 12.33 2.94 -7.74
CA VAL A 160 13.38 1.96 -7.42
C VAL A 160 12.72 0.78 -6.71
N GLY A 161 12.38 -0.23 -7.47
CA GLY A 161 11.62 -1.42 -7.05
C GLY A 161 10.60 -1.81 -8.12
N ARG A 162 10.29 -3.12 -8.21
CA ARG A 162 9.32 -3.62 -9.21
C ARG A 162 8.39 -4.71 -8.66
N SER A 163 8.12 -4.66 -7.36
CA SER A 163 7.16 -5.58 -6.75
C SER A 163 5.75 -5.37 -7.32
N GLN A 164 4.91 -6.40 -7.21
CA GLN A 164 3.53 -6.33 -7.67
C GLN A 164 2.65 -5.45 -6.75
N VAL A 165 3.06 -5.31 -5.49
CA VAL A 165 2.27 -4.57 -4.48
C VAL A 165 2.71 -3.11 -4.30
N ILE A 166 3.88 -2.70 -4.83
CA ILE A 166 4.37 -1.32 -4.65
C ILE A 166 4.93 -0.77 -5.97
N GLY A 167 6.07 -1.32 -6.44
CA GLY A 167 6.86 -0.70 -7.51
C GLY A 167 6.12 -0.59 -8.83
N LYS A 168 5.54 -1.69 -9.32
CA LYS A 168 4.76 -1.68 -10.56
C LYS A 168 3.50 -0.80 -10.44
N PRO A 169 2.63 -0.99 -9.44
CA PRO A 169 1.40 -0.20 -9.35
C PRO A 169 1.67 1.29 -9.17
N VAL A 170 2.61 1.71 -8.31
CA VAL A 170 2.90 3.14 -8.15
C VAL A 170 3.44 3.76 -9.44
N ALA A 171 4.26 3.03 -10.20
CA ALA A 171 4.77 3.49 -11.49
C ALA A 171 3.63 3.71 -12.51
N LEU A 172 2.66 2.80 -12.57
CA LEU A 172 1.49 2.95 -13.43
C LEU A 172 0.59 4.11 -12.99
N MET A 173 0.36 4.24 -11.67
CA MET A 173 -0.49 5.32 -11.14
C MET A 173 0.11 6.72 -11.37
N VAL A 174 1.43 6.90 -11.27
CA VAL A 174 2.06 8.19 -11.58
C VAL A 174 2.14 8.43 -13.09
N LEU A 175 2.23 7.39 -13.92
CA LEU A 175 2.13 7.49 -15.38
C LEU A 175 0.75 8.01 -15.80
N GLU A 176 -0.34 7.50 -15.23
CA GLU A 176 -1.71 7.99 -15.45
C GLU A 176 -1.88 9.48 -15.04
N ARG A 177 -1.00 9.97 -14.19
CA ARG A 177 -0.94 11.37 -13.76
C ARG A 177 0.04 12.22 -14.60
N HIS A 178 0.32 11.79 -15.84
CA HIS A 178 1.15 12.46 -16.84
C HIS A 178 2.63 12.63 -16.47
N ALA A 179 3.16 11.78 -15.59
CA ALA A 179 4.59 11.69 -15.33
C ALA A 179 5.30 10.85 -16.40
N THR A 180 6.57 11.15 -16.67
CA THR A 180 7.47 10.23 -17.37
C THR A 180 8.10 9.28 -16.34
N VAL A 181 8.03 7.96 -16.53
CA VAL A 181 8.40 7.01 -15.49
C VAL A 181 9.55 6.11 -15.95
N SER A 182 10.53 5.95 -15.07
CA SER A 182 11.58 4.93 -15.17
C SER A 182 11.46 3.97 -13.99
N ILE A 183 11.38 2.65 -14.28
CA ILE A 183 11.38 1.61 -13.24
C ILE A 183 12.76 0.99 -13.16
N CYS A 184 13.42 1.14 -12.03
CA CYS A 184 14.72 0.57 -11.72
C CYS A 184 14.60 -0.62 -10.76
N HIS A 185 15.53 -1.55 -10.85
CA HIS A 185 15.51 -2.78 -10.05
C HIS A 185 16.94 -3.33 -9.86
N SER A 186 17.10 -4.44 -9.16
CA SER A 186 18.39 -5.06 -8.83
C SER A 186 19.28 -5.43 -10.03
N ARG A 187 18.76 -5.40 -11.26
CA ARG A 187 19.50 -5.67 -12.50
C ARG A 187 19.64 -4.40 -13.37
N THR A 188 19.24 -3.24 -12.89
CA THR A 188 19.42 -1.96 -13.60
C THR A 188 20.89 -1.58 -13.57
N ALA A 189 21.46 -1.36 -14.74
CA ALA A 189 22.80 -0.81 -14.84
C ALA A 189 22.79 0.67 -14.44
N ASP A 190 23.85 1.09 -13.74
CA ASP A 190 24.06 2.50 -13.34
C ASP A 190 22.80 3.15 -12.69
N LEU A 191 22.32 2.53 -11.63
CA LEU A 191 21.17 3.02 -10.87
C LEU A 191 21.32 4.50 -10.47
N ALA A 192 22.55 4.90 -10.10
CA ALA A 192 22.82 6.26 -9.65
C ALA A 192 22.49 7.30 -10.74
N ASN A 193 22.86 7.02 -11.98
CA ASN A 193 22.56 7.93 -13.11
C ASN A 193 21.04 8.06 -13.37
N HIS A 194 20.29 6.98 -13.23
CA HIS A 194 18.83 7.05 -13.34
C HIS A 194 18.21 7.92 -12.24
N VAL A 195 18.61 7.70 -10.99
CA VAL A 195 18.08 8.43 -9.83
C VAL A 195 18.48 9.92 -9.88
N GLN A 196 19.69 10.25 -10.35
CA GLN A 196 20.15 11.65 -10.53
C GLN A 196 19.34 12.45 -11.53
N GLN A 197 18.64 11.82 -12.45
CA GLN A 197 17.80 12.49 -13.44
C GLN A 197 16.37 12.73 -12.95
N ALA A 198 15.99 12.15 -11.81
CA ALA A 198 14.63 12.17 -11.31
C ALA A 198 14.26 13.51 -10.67
N ASP A 199 13.08 14.03 -10.99
CA ASP A 199 12.43 15.08 -10.23
C ASP A 199 11.79 14.53 -8.97
N ILE A 200 11.30 13.27 -9.05
CA ILE A 200 10.70 12.53 -7.93
C ILE A 200 11.29 11.13 -7.90
N VAL A 201 11.78 10.69 -6.73
CA VAL A 201 12.27 9.34 -6.48
C VAL A 201 11.28 8.61 -5.56
N ILE A 202 10.85 7.41 -5.96
CA ILE A 202 10.05 6.52 -5.10
C ILE A 202 10.90 5.29 -4.81
N ALA A 203 11.42 5.19 -3.59
CA ALA A 203 12.28 4.10 -3.16
C ALA A 203 11.45 2.97 -2.52
N ALA A 204 11.43 1.81 -3.16
CA ALA A 204 10.67 0.62 -2.77
C ALA A 204 11.45 -0.67 -3.07
N ALA A 205 12.74 -0.69 -2.69
CA ALA A 205 13.68 -1.79 -2.97
C ALA A 205 13.79 -2.80 -1.82
N GLY A 206 13.34 -2.43 -0.59
CA GLY A 206 13.49 -3.25 0.60
C GLY A 206 14.96 -3.43 1.02
N ARG A 207 15.77 -2.38 0.90
CA ARG A 207 17.20 -2.40 1.25
C ARG A 207 17.58 -1.12 1.97
N ALA A 208 17.94 -1.26 3.24
CA ALA A 208 18.31 -0.15 4.10
C ALA A 208 19.39 0.74 3.45
N HIS A 209 19.14 2.05 3.45
CA HIS A 209 20.05 3.13 3.03
C HIS A 209 20.66 2.92 1.63
N MET A 210 19.94 2.25 0.72
CA MET A 210 20.38 2.00 -0.64
C MET A 210 20.47 3.28 -1.47
N ILE A 211 19.58 4.24 -1.25
CA ILE A 211 19.57 5.54 -1.93
C ILE A 211 20.32 6.55 -1.09
N THR A 212 21.43 7.05 -1.61
CA THR A 212 22.34 7.98 -0.93
C THR A 212 22.31 9.37 -1.58
N ALA A 213 22.82 10.39 -0.87
CA ALA A 213 22.74 11.78 -1.33
C ALA A 213 23.40 12.04 -2.69
N ASN A 214 24.49 11.34 -3.01
CA ASN A 214 25.17 11.47 -4.29
C ASN A 214 24.40 10.86 -5.48
N MET A 215 23.35 10.09 -5.20
CA MET A 215 22.45 9.53 -6.21
C MET A 215 21.24 10.44 -6.49
N VAL A 216 20.93 11.40 -5.61
CA VAL A 216 19.71 12.21 -5.69
C VAL A 216 20.03 13.57 -6.32
N LYS A 217 19.21 13.96 -7.29
CA LYS A 217 19.28 15.30 -7.90
C LYS A 217 18.97 16.38 -6.85
N ALA A 218 19.76 17.44 -6.81
CA ALA A 218 19.49 18.56 -5.92
C ALA A 218 18.08 19.13 -6.15
N GLY A 219 17.30 19.23 -5.09
CA GLY A 219 15.93 19.72 -5.15
C GLY A 219 14.88 18.67 -5.51
N ALA A 220 15.26 17.41 -5.73
CA ALA A 220 14.30 16.31 -5.97
C ALA A 220 13.40 16.06 -4.75
N VAL A 221 12.22 15.50 -5.02
CA VAL A 221 11.31 14.95 -3.99
C VAL A 221 11.60 13.47 -3.82
N VAL A 222 11.63 12.99 -2.57
CA VAL A 222 11.94 11.59 -2.27
C VAL A 222 10.84 10.97 -1.41
N ILE A 223 10.20 9.93 -1.94
CA ILE A 223 9.20 9.11 -1.25
C ILE A 223 9.86 7.78 -0.89
N ASP A 224 10.14 7.58 0.38
CA ASP A 224 10.71 6.34 0.90
C ASP A 224 9.60 5.41 1.40
N VAL A 225 9.45 4.27 0.74
CA VAL A 225 8.46 3.24 1.07
C VAL A 225 9.10 2.08 1.85
N GLY A 226 10.43 2.04 1.90
CA GLY A 226 11.18 0.98 2.56
C GLY A 226 10.88 0.90 4.05
N ILE A 227 10.79 -0.34 4.55
CA ILE A 227 10.75 -0.63 5.99
C ILE A 227 11.77 -1.73 6.22
N ASN A 228 12.89 -1.37 6.83
CA ASN A 228 13.99 -2.27 7.11
C ASN A 228 14.36 -2.16 8.59
N GLU A 229 15.02 -3.17 9.13
CA GLU A 229 15.65 -3.12 10.44
C GLU A 229 17.18 -3.00 10.28
N LEU A 230 17.76 -2.00 10.90
CA LEU A 230 19.21 -1.80 10.96
C LEU A 230 19.59 -1.39 12.38
N ASP A 231 20.46 -2.18 13.01
CA ASP A 231 20.92 -1.95 14.39
C ASP A 231 19.76 -1.77 15.42
N GLY A 232 18.70 -2.57 15.28
CA GLY A 232 17.52 -2.52 16.15
C GLY A 232 16.63 -1.29 15.92
N LYS A 233 16.82 -0.55 14.83
CA LYS A 233 16.01 0.60 14.46
C LYS A 233 15.31 0.36 13.13
N THR A 234 14.08 0.85 13.02
CA THR A 234 13.37 0.89 11.76
C THR A 234 13.93 2.02 10.90
N VAL A 235 14.38 1.67 9.69
CA VAL A 235 14.93 2.60 8.70
C VAL A 235 14.30 2.36 7.32
N GLY A 236 14.40 3.35 6.44
CA GLY A 236 13.95 3.25 5.06
C GLY A 236 15.00 2.70 4.09
N ASP A 237 14.65 2.73 2.82
CA ASP A 237 15.58 2.44 1.72
C ASP A 237 16.51 3.63 1.42
N VAL A 238 16.19 4.80 1.96
CA VAL A 238 16.92 6.06 1.75
C VAL A 238 17.77 6.38 2.98
N ASP A 239 19.01 6.79 2.76
CA ASP A 239 19.82 7.42 3.80
C ASP A 239 19.24 8.82 4.10
N TYR A 240 18.27 8.84 5.01
CA TYR A 240 17.46 10.02 5.30
C TYR A 240 18.31 11.23 5.69
N GLU A 241 19.29 11.04 6.57
CA GLU A 241 20.12 12.14 7.07
C GLU A 241 20.89 12.80 5.93
N ALA A 242 21.56 11.99 5.10
CA ALA A 242 22.34 12.51 3.99
C ALA A 242 21.45 13.09 2.88
N VAL A 243 20.38 12.39 2.50
CA VAL A 243 19.49 12.81 1.39
C VAL A 243 18.69 14.06 1.75
N SER A 244 18.33 14.24 3.00
CA SER A 244 17.63 15.45 3.46
C SER A 244 18.40 16.74 3.23
N THR A 245 19.73 16.67 3.06
CA THR A 245 20.57 17.83 2.76
C THR A 245 20.50 18.29 1.29
N VAL A 246 20.05 17.41 0.38
CA VAL A 246 19.99 17.69 -1.06
C VAL A 246 18.58 17.71 -1.63
N ALA A 247 17.64 16.95 -1.03
CA ALA A 247 16.26 16.91 -1.46
C ALA A 247 15.49 18.17 -1.08
N SER A 248 14.47 18.55 -1.88
CA SER A 248 13.52 19.62 -1.53
C SER A 248 12.48 19.12 -0.52
N ALA A 249 12.07 17.85 -0.64
CA ALA A 249 11.11 17.22 0.23
C ALA A 249 11.40 15.71 0.36
N ILE A 250 11.15 15.12 1.52
CA ILE A 250 11.41 13.70 1.78
C ILE A 250 10.46 13.15 2.84
N THR A 251 10.01 11.90 2.67
CA THR A 251 9.26 11.17 3.71
C THR A 251 10.20 10.59 4.75
N PRO A 252 9.91 10.72 6.06
CA PRO A 252 10.66 10.04 7.11
C PRO A 252 10.25 8.55 7.22
N VAL A 253 11.16 7.70 7.69
CA VAL A 253 10.87 6.32 8.09
C VAL A 253 11.42 6.10 9.51
N PRO A 254 10.56 5.78 10.49
CA PRO A 254 9.09 5.72 10.43
C PRO A 254 8.41 7.10 10.34
N GLY A 255 7.11 7.10 9.99
CA GLY A 255 6.27 8.32 10.01
C GLY A 255 5.91 8.90 8.64
N GLY A 256 6.38 8.29 7.56
CA GLY A 256 6.02 8.61 6.17
C GLY A 256 4.89 7.72 5.63
N VAL A 257 5.16 7.03 4.52
CA VAL A 257 4.20 6.23 3.75
C VAL A 257 3.44 5.22 4.61
N GLY A 258 4.13 4.46 5.46
CA GLY A 258 3.51 3.45 6.33
C GLY A 258 2.43 4.00 7.27
N SER A 259 2.50 5.30 7.62
CA SER A 259 1.45 5.94 8.44
C SER A 259 0.15 6.21 7.65
N VAL A 260 0.19 6.19 6.33
CA VAL A 260 -0.96 6.47 5.45
C VAL A 260 -1.63 5.18 4.97
N THR A 261 -0.87 4.11 4.78
CA THR A 261 -1.33 2.84 4.19
C THR A 261 -2.60 2.29 4.87
N THR A 262 -2.66 2.32 6.20
CA THR A 262 -3.83 1.84 6.95
C THR A 262 -5.09 2.65 6.64
N THR A 263 -4.94 3.95 6.46
CA THR A 263 -6.08 4.82 6.10
C THR A 263 -6.57 4.51 4.69
N MET A 264 -5.65 4.30 3.74
CA MET A 264 -5.99 3.86 2.38
C MET A 264 -6.75 2.53 2.38
N MET A 265 -6.40 1.64 3.31
CA MET A 265 -7.10 0.35 3.45
C MET A 265 -8.54 0.53 3.96
N LEU A 266 -8.76 1.39 4.96
CA LEU A 266 -10.13 1.70 5.41
C LEU A 266 -10.95 2.37 4.30
N GLU A 267 -10.34 3.24 3.51
CA GLU A 267 -11.00 3.84 2.33
C GLU A 267 -11.38 2.77 1.31
N ALA A 268 -10.48 1.82 1.02
CA ALA A 268 -10.76 0.74 0.08
C ALA A 268 -11.92 -0.16 0.54
N VAL A 269 -12.05 -0.42 1.86
CA VAL A 269 -13.23 -1.13 2.41
C VAL A 269 -14.52 -0.33 2.19
N TYR A 270 -14.48 0.99 2.41
CA TYR A 270 -15.62 1.86 2.12
C TYR A 270 -15.96 1.87 0.61
N GLU A 271 -14.97 1.98 -0.25
CA GLU A 271 -15.15 1.94 -1.71
C GLU A 271 -15.78 0.61 -2.15
N ALA A 272 -15.34 -0.51 -1.59
CA ALA A 272 -15.91 -1.83 -1.85
C ALA A 272 -17.37 -1.94 -1.40
N TYR A 273 -17.69 -1.42 -0.21
CA TYR A 273 -19.06 -1.32 0.29
C TYR A 273 -19.91 -0.46 -0.65
N HIS A 274 -19.44 0.73 -1.00
CA HIS A 274 -20.18 1.69 -1.81
C HIS A 274 -20.46 1.17 -3.23
N ALA A 275 -19.46 0.59 -3.88
CA ALA A 275 -19.61 0.02 -5.23
C ALA A 275 -20.65 -1.10 -5.31
N ARG A 276 -20.87 -1.85 -4.23
CA ARG A 276 -21.88 -2.93 -4.15
C ARG A 276 -23.29 -2.43 -3.86
N ASN A 277 -23.45 -1.26 -3.25
CA ASN A 277 -24.73 -0.75 -2.79
C ASN A 277 -25.32 0.36 -3.68
N VAL A 278 -24.52 1.07 -4.45
CA VAL A 278 -24.98 2.12 -5.39
C VAL A 278 -25.53 1.52 -6.69
N ASN A 279 -25.17 0.27 -7.03
CA ASN A 279 -25.68 -0.44 -8.21
C ASN A 279 -26.91 -1.34 -7.89
N ARG A 280 -27.55 -1.16 -6.74
CA ARG A 280 -28.84 -1.72 -6.38
C ARG A 280 -29.89 -0.63 -6.38
#